data_37c3b5a06ef0dfb548b154ea3c794caa
#
_entry.id   37c3b5a06ef0dfb548b154ea3c794caa
#
_cell.length_a   1.000
_cell.length_b   1.000
_cell.length_c   1.000
_cell.angle_alpha   90.00
_cell.angle_beta   90.00
_cell.angle_gamma   90.00
#
_symmetry.space_group_name_H-M   'P 1'
#
loop_
_entity.id
_entity.type
_entity.pdbx_description
1 polymer ?
#
loop_
_entity_poly.entity_id
_entity_poly.type
_entity_poly.pdbx_seq_one_letter_code
_entity_poly.pdbx_strand_id
1 'polypeptide(L)'
;MKNENLKNSIIFPKGEKFEAEFFTGNVWVEMLSDYDKTFNCPVGNVTFEPGCINNWHKHAGGQILLITGGLGWYQEENKKAQKLKEGDIIRIPPNVKHWHGAAKDSWFVHISIETNVNEGQAEWLEPVNYEEYKKLE
;
A
#
# COMPACT_ATOMS: atom_id res chain seq x y z
N MET A 1 2.42 -15.97 1.17
CA MET A 1 1.72 -16.22 2.45
C MET A 1 0.23 -16.27 2.21
N LYS A 2 -0.38 -17.39 2.48
CA LYS A 2 -1.84 -17.52 2.43
C LYS A 2 -2.32 -17.74 3.84
N ASN A 3 -2.77 -16.72 4.47
CA ASN A 3 -3.25 -16.83 5.85
C ASN A 3 -4.53 -16.02 5.98
N GLU A 4 -5.66 -16.69 5.84
CA GLU A 4 -6.97 -16.06 5.91
C GLU A 4 -7.31 -15.59 7.32
N ASN A 5 -6.65 -16.15 8.32
CA ASN A 5 -6.88 -15.84 9.72
C ASN A 5 -5.82 -14.93 10.32
N LEU A 6 -5.25 -14.07 9.48
CA LEU A 6 -4.18 -13.19 9.91
C LEU A 6 -4.67 -12.21 10.96
N LYS A 7 -4.32 -12.44 12.21
CA LYS A 7 -4.71 -11.57 13.34
C LYS A 7 -3.75 -10.40 13.48
N ASN A 8 -2.46 -10.67 13.27
CA ASN A 8 -1.42 -9.66 13.26
C ASN A 8 -0.72 -9.75 11.93
N SER A 9 -0.10 -8.67 11.51
CA SER A 9 0.79 -8.74 10.36
C SER A 9 2.07 -9.45 10.80
N ILE A 10 2.98 -9.65 9.87
CA ILE A 10 4.16 -10.51 10.08
C ILE A 10 5.00 -10.08 11.30
N ILE A 11 5.22 -8.78 11.48
CA ILE A 11 6.10 -8.26 12.52
C ILE A 11 5.34 -7.35 13.47
N PHE A 12 4.48 -6.50 12.95
CA PHE A 12 3.77 -5.48 13.70
C PHE A 12 2.29 -5.79 13.76
N PRO A 13 1.56 -5.21 14.73
CA PRO A 13 0.11 -5.39 14.80
C PRO A 13 -0.57 -4.97 13.50
N LYS A 14 -1.66 -5.65 13.18
CA LYS A 14 -2.48 -5.31 12.02
C LYS A 14 -3.16 -3.94 12.19
N GLY A 15 -3.54 -3.62 13.41
CA GLY A 15 -4.18 -2.36 13.72
C GLY A 15 -5.66 -2.34 13.40
N GLU A 16 -6.17 -1.14 13.21
CA GLU A 16 -7.59 -0.90 13.00
C GLU A 16 -7.93 -0.95 11.52
N LYS A 17 -9.15 -1.42 11.21
CA LYS A 17 -9.66 -1.37 9.86
C LYS A 17 -9.77 0.10 9.42
N PHE A 18 -9.19 0.40 8.28
CA PHE A 18 -9.19 1.76 7.75
C PHE A 18 -10.40 1.94 6.86
N GLU A 19 -11.31 2.81 7.27
CA GLU A 19 -12.53 3.08 6.53
C GLU A 19 -12.32 4.25 5.58
N ALA A 20 -12.12 3.93 4.31
CA ALA A 20 -11.96 4.95 3.29
C ALA A 20 -12.45 4.41 1.96
N GLU A 21 -13.03 5.28 1.16
CA GLU A 21 -13.58 4.91 -0.14
C GLU A 21 -12.52 4.76 -1.23
N PHE A 22 -11.24 4.96 -0.89
CA PHE A 22 -10.14 4.88 -1.85
C PHE A 22 -9.62 3.46 -2.06
N PHE A 23 -10.26 2.48 -1.45
CA PHE A 23 -9.85 1.07 -1.52
C PHE A 23 -11.01 0.20 -1.99
N THR A 24 -10.68 -0.82 -2.78
CA THR A 24 -11.62 -1.89 -3.10
C THR A 24 -11.24 -3.06 -2.19
N GLY A 25 -12.11 -3.40 -1.22
CA GLY A 25 -11.82 -4.42 -0.21
C GLY A 25 -11.41 -3.79 1.11
N ASN A 26 -10.96 -4.62 2.03
CA ASN A 26 -10.63 -4.20 3.39
C ASN A 26 -9.14 -4.09 3.62
N VAL A 27 -8.76 -3.03 4.31
CA VAL A 27 -7.37 -2.73 4.64
C VAL A 27 -7.30 -2.31 6.11
N TRP A 28 -6.21 -2.68 6.77
CA TRP A 28 -5.97 -2.31 8.18
C TRP A 28 -4.67 -1.51 8.25
N VAL A 29 -4.64 -0.53 9.14
CA VAL A 29 -3.47 0.34 9.29
C VAL A 29 -3.14 0.46 10.78
N GLU A 30 -1.86 0.27 11.08
CA GLU A 30 -1.30 0.56 12.39
C GLU A 30 -0.20 1.59 12.19
N MET A 31 -0.38 2.78 12.76
CA MET A 31 0.67 3.79 12.69
C MET A 31 1.79 3.42 13.65
N LEU A 32 2.99 3.29 13.13
CA LEU A 32 4.18 2.94 13.90
C LEU A 32 4.91 4.18 14.38
N SER A 33 4.88 5.24 13.59
CA SER A 33 5.47 6.52 13.95
C SER A 33 4.68 7.62 13.24
N ASP A 34 4.11 8.50 14.03
CA ASP A 34 3.31 9.60 13.51
C ASP A 34 4.20 10.74 13.03
N TYR A 35 3.60 11.61 12.22
CA TYR A 35 4.27 12.83 11.80
C TYR A 35 4.49 13.77 12.98
N ASP A 36 5.67 14.37 13.04
CA ASP A 36 5.92 15.57 13.83
C ASP A 36 7.00 16.40 13.13
N LYS A 37 7.35 17.53 13.72
CA LYS A 37 8.31 18.44 13.08
C LYS A 37 9.72 17.85 12.98
N THR A 38 10.04 16.94 13.88
CA THR A 38 11.34 16.28 13.89
C THR A 38 11.34 15.11 12.92
N PHE A 39 10.28 14.28 12.98
CA PHE A 39 10.14 13.11 12.12
C PHE A 39 9.00 13.35 11.15
N ASN A 40 9.29 14.04 10.06
CA ASN A 40 8.28 14.35 9.04
C ASN A 40 8.14 13.26 8.00
N CYS A 41 8.27 12.02 8.45
CA CYS A 41 8.17 10.82 7.63
C CYS A 41 7.32 9.79 8.37
N PRO A 42 5.98 9.95 8.40
CA PRO A 42 5.14 8.99 9.11
C PRO A 42 5.30 7.59 8.55
N VAL A 43 5.30 6.61 9.46
CA VAL A 43 5.52 5.21 9.14
C VAL A 43 4.30 4.41 9.59
N GLY A 44 3.72 3.67 8.66
CA GLY A 44 2.55 2.84 8.95
C GLY A 44 2.77 1.41 8.51
N ASN A 45 2.13 0.49 9.22
CA ASN A 45 2.06 -0.90 8.82
C ASN A 45 0.69 -1.10 8.18
N VAL A 46 0.65 -1.54 6.93
CA VAL A 46 -0.59 -1.62 6.16
C VAL A 46 -0.81 -3.07 5.75
N THR A 47 -1.98 -3.60 6.05
CA THR A 47 -2.35 -4.99 5.78
C THR A 47 -3.58 -5.00 4.89
N PHE A 48 -3.47 -5.63 3.72
CA PHE A 48 -4.53 -5.75 2.73
C PHE A 48 -5.06 -7.18 2.73
N GLU A 49 -6.37 -7.36 2.76
CA GLU A 49 -6.94 -8.69 2.52
C GLU A 49 -6.78 -9.09 1.04
N PRO A 50 -6.90 -10.39 0.72
CA PRO A 50 -6.84 -10.81 -0.69
C PRO A 50 -7.81 -10.02 -1.56
N GLY A 51 -7.32 -9.51 -2.67
CA GLY A 51 -8.14 -8.74 -3.60
C GLY A 51 -8.30 -7.26 -3.27
N CYS A 52 -7.76 -6.81 -2.14
CA CYS A 52 -7.87 -5.40 -1.77
C CYS A 52 -6.77 -4.58 -2.44
N ILE A 53 -7.18 -3.56 -3.18
CA ILE A 53 -6.25 -2.62 -3.83
C ILE A 53 -6.73 -1.20 -3.60
N ASN A 54 -5.83 -0.24 -3.70
CA ASN A 54 -6.22 1.15 -3.60
C ASN A 54 -6.44 1.78 -4.99
N ASN A 55 -7.02 2.97 -4.99
CA ASN A 55 -7.20 3.75 -6.20
C ASN A 55 -5.85 4.25 -6.71
N TRP A 56 -5.83 4.67 -7.97
CA TRP A 56 -4.72 5.47 -8.47
C TRP A 56 -4.54 6.68 -7.57
N HIS A 57 -3.30 7.02 -7.28
CA HIS A 57 -2.99 8.16 -6.42
C HIS A 57 -1.54 8.59 -6.60
N LYS A 58 -1.17 9.70 -6.00
CA LYS A 58 0.20 10.19 -6.01
C LYS A 58 0.51 10.92 -4.71
N HIS A 59 1.77 10.94 -4.35
CA HIS A 59 2.26 11.61 -3.15
C HIS A 59 3.19 12.74 -3.56
N ALA A 60 2.92 13.96 -3.08
CA ALA A 60 3.74 15.12 -3.43
C ALA A 60 5.20 14.96 -2.99
N GLY A 61 5.44 14.27 -1.88
CA GLY A 61 6.79 14.08 -1.33
C GLY A 61 7.41 12.73 -1.61
N GLY A 62 6.67 11.82 -2.26
CA GLY A 62 7.15 10.45 -2.49
C GLY A 62 6.77 9.49 -1.39
N GLN A 63 7.09 8.21 -1.60
CA GLN A 63 6.75 7.16 -0.64
C GLN A 63 7.69 5.97 -0.85
N ILE A 64 7.99 5.26 0.24
CA ILE A 64 8.76 4.03 0.19
C ILE A 64 7.91 2.92 0.79
N LEU A 65 7.84 1.78 0.10
CA LEU A 65 7.15 0.60 0.60
C LEU A 65 8.17 -0.50 0.87
N LEU A 66 8.11 -1.07 2.06
CA LEU A 66 8.92 -2.23 2.43
C LEU A 66 7.99 -3.41 2.58
N ILE A 67 8.09 -4.39 1.68
CA ILE A 67 7.15 -5.52 1.65
C ILE A 67 7.57 -6.53 2.70
N THR A 68 6.69 -6.78 3.67
CA THR A 68 7.00 -7.65 4.80
C THR A 68 6.28 -8.99 4.74
N GLY A 69 5.23 -9.13 3.93
CA GLY A 69 4.55 -10.42 3.83
C GLY A 69 3.55 -10.48 2.71
N GLY A 70 3.29 -11.68 2.26
CA GLY A 70 2.28 -11.96 1.24
C GLY A 70 2.71 -11.60 -0.16
N LEU A 71 1.74 -11.55 -1.05
CA LEU A 71 1.94 -11.22 -2.46
C LEU A 71 1.04 -10.04 -2.84
N GLY A 72 1.57 -9.14 -3.64
CA GLY A 72 0.83 -7.97 -4.07
C GLY A 72 1.29 -7.45 -5.41
N TRP A 73 0.78 -6.29 -5.76
CA TRP A 73 1.07 -5.63 -7.03
C TRP A 73 1.33 -4.15 -6.81
N TYR A 74 2.16 -3.61 -7.69
CA TYR A 74 2.44 -2.18 -7.80
C TYR A 74 2.45 -1.81 -9.27
N GLN A 75 1.82 -0.71 -9.63
CA GLN A 75 1.82 -0.26 -11.02
C GLN A 75 1.90 1.25 -11.09
N GLU A 76 2.82 1.75 -11.91
CA GLU A 76 2.88 3.15 -12.29
C GLU A 76 2.10 3.34 -13.58
N GLU A 77 1.52 4.51 -13.75
CA GLU A 77 0.78 4.85 -14.96
C GLU A 77 1.63 4.61 -16.21
N ASN A 78 1.02 3.99 -17.21
CA ASN A 78 1.66 3.67 -18.49
C ASN A 78 2.78 2.64 -18.41
N LYS A 79 2.82 1.87 -17.32
CA LYS A 79 3.78 0.77 -17.17
C LYS A 79 3.05 -0.50 -16.79
N LYS A 80 3.73 -1.62 -16.94
CA LYS A 80 3.18 -2.91 -16.53
C LYS A 80 3.13 -3.01 -15.01
N ALA A 81 2.13 -3.72 -14.50
CA ALA A 81 2.06 -4.03 -13.09
C ALA A 81 3.24 -4.93 -12.69
N GLN A 82 3.83 -4.62 -11.56
CA GLN A 82 4.98 -5.33 -11.00
C GLN A 82 4.54 -6.17 -9.83
N LYS A 83 4.83 -7.46 -9.86
CA LYS A 83 4.49 -8.36 -8.76
C LYS A 83 5.43 -8.12 -7.58
N LEU A 84 4.86 -8.08 -6.39
CA LEU A 84 5.62 -7.82 -5.16
C LEU A 84 5.54 -9.03 -4.24
N LYS A 85 6.64 -9.29 -3.54
CA LYS A 85 6.74 -10.33 -2.52
C LYS A 85 7.53 -9.81 -1.34
N GLU A 86 7.53 -10.54 -0.25
CA GLU A 86 8.28 -10.10 0.94
C GLU A 86 9.76 -9.94 0.61
N GLY A 87 10.35 -8.88 1.15
CA GLY A 87 11.73 -8.50 0.87
C GLY A 87 11.87 -7.46 -0.21
N ASP A 88 10.82 -7.22 -1.01
CA ASP A 88 10.88 -6.20 -2.05
C ASP A 88 10.77 -4.80 -1.44
N ILE A 89 11.43 -3.86 -2.09
CA ILE A 89 11.40 -2.44 -1.71
C ILE A 89 10.98 -1.64 -2.92
N ILE A 90 9.96 -0.81 -2.76
CA ILE A 90 9.48 0.08 -3.81
C ILE A 90 9.75 1.52 -3.40
N ARG A 91 10.43 2.25 -4.24
CA ARG A 91 10.66 3.68 -4.06
C ARG A 91 9.79 4.43 -5.06
N ILE A 92 8.79 5.13 -4.55
CA ILE A 92 7.83 5.84 -5.39
C ILE A 92 8.21 7.32 -5.40
N PRO A 93 8.69 7.83 -6.55
CA PRO A 93 9.11 9.24 -6.61
C PRO A 93 7.93 10.20 -6.42
N PRO A 94 8.23 11.47 -6.06
CA PRO A 94 7.17 12.47 -5.95
C PRO A 94 6.32 12.56 -7.20
N ASN A 95 5.01 12.64 -6.99
CA ASN A 95 4.00 12.89 -8.03
C ASN A 95 3.87 11.79 -9.09
N VAL A 96 4.41 10.61 -8.84
CA VAL A 96 4.19 9.47 -9.73
C VAL A 96 2.82 8.89 -9.46
N LYS A 97 1.98 8.82 -10.50
CA LYS A 97 0.65 8.22 -10.40
C LYS A 97 0.80 6.70 -10.38
N HIS A 98 0.27 6.09 -9.34
CA HIS A 98 0.45 4.65 -9.11
C HIS A 98 -0.70 4.08 -8.28
N TRP A 99 -0.74 2.77 -8.19
CA TRP A 99 -1.57 2.06 -7.21
C TRP A 99 -0.80 0.84 -6.71
N HIS A 100 -1.23 0.30 -5.59
CA HIS A 100 -0.71 -0.97 -5.08
C HIS A 100 -1.78 -1.67 -4.26
N GLY A 101 -1.51 -2.93 -3.93
CA GLY A 101 -2.42 -3.70 -3.12
C GLY A 101 -2.13 -5.18 -3.19
N ALA A 102 -3.03 -5.98 -2.61
CA ALA A 102 -2.89 -7.42 -2.50
C ALA A 102 -3.12 -8.12 -3.84
N ALA A 103 -2.49 -9.28 -4.01
CA ALA A 103 -2.88 -10.18 -5.06
C ALA A 103 -4.29 -10.72 -4.75
N LYS A 104 -4.97 -11.23 -5.78
CA LYS A 104 -6.37 -11.64 -5.63
C LYS A 104 -6.58 -12.80 -4.66
N ASP A 105 -5.55 -13.58 -4.40
CA ASP A 105 -5.61 -14.76 -3.54
C ASP A 105 -4.58 -14.78 -2.42
N SER A 106 -4.05 -13.62 -2.05
CA SER A 106 -3.05 -13.51 -1.00
C SER A 106 -3.24 -12.27 -0.15
N TRP A 107 -3.03 -12.39 1.14
CA TRP A 107 -2.82 -11.23 2.02
C TRP A 107 -1.54 -10.52 1.56
N PHE A 108 -1.47 -9.24 1.84
CA PHE A 108 -0.32 -8.42 1.47
C PHE A 108 -0.05 -7.41 2.56
N VAL A 109 1.19 -7.36 3.05
CA VAL A 109 1.56 -6.49 4.15
C VAL A 109 2.80 -5.71 3.77
N HIS A 110 2.78 -4.41 4.04
CA HIS A 110 3.97 -3.59 3.84
C HIS A 110 4.07 -2.49 4.88
N ILE A 111 5.30 -2.02 5.07
CA ILE A 111 5.56 -0.79 5.81
C ILE A 111 5.50 0.35 4.80
N SER A 112 4.74 1.38 5.12
CA SER A 112 4.63 2.58 4.30
C SER A 112 5.41 3.69 4.99
N ILE A 113 6.35 4.29 4.27
CA ILE A 113 7.12 5.44 4.75
C ILE A 113 6.81 6.59 3.81
N GLU A 114 6.02 7.57 4.28
CA GLU A 114 5.78 8.76 3.48
C GLU A 114 6.93 9.73 3.68
N THR A 115 7.50 10.19 2.59
CA THR A 115 8.67 11.07 2.64
C THR A 115 8.28 12.48 2.29
N ASN A 116 9.00 13.44 2.88
CA ASN A 116 8.83 14.88 2.57
C ASN A 116 7.36 15.31 2.63
N VAL A 117 6.65 14.91 3.67
CA VAL A 117 5.20 15.15 3.76
C VAL A 117 4.85 16.63 3.80
N ASN A 118 5.81 17.49 4.10
CA ASN A 118 5.63 18.96 4.04
C ASN A 118 5.43 19.46 2.61
N GLU A 119 5.73 18.64 1.59
CA GLU A 119 5.47 19.01 0.20
C GLU A 119 3.99 18.88 -0.19
N GLY A 120 3.18 18.20 0.63
CA GLY A 120 1.76 18.07 0.40
C GLY A 120 1.23 16.68 0.77
N GLN A 121 -0.08 16.57 0.74
CA GLN A 121 -0.77 15.32 1.04
C GLN A 121 -0.91 14.45 -0.20
N ALA A 122 -1.29 13.18 0.01
CA ALA A 122 -1.62 12.28 -1.08
C ALA A 122 -2.84 12.82 -1.85
N GLU A 123 -2.79 12.69 -3.16
CA GLU A 123 -3.90 13.03 -4.02
C GLU A 123 -4.53 11.75 -4.55
N TRP A 124 -5.79 11.49 -4.18
CA TRP A 124 -6.51 10.29 -4.58
C TRP A 124 -7.24 10.54 -5.89
N LEU A 125 -7.13 9.58 -6.80
CA LEU A 125 -7.62 9.68 -8.16
C LEU A 125 -8.64 8.56 -8.44
N GLU A 126 -8.79 8.19 -9.70
CA GLU A 126 -9.81 7.21 -10.11
C GLU A 126 -9.50 5.79 -9.61
N PRO A 127 -10.54 4.95 -9.49
CA PRO A 127 -10.30 3.54 -9.18
C PRO A 127 -9.53 2.83 -10.29
N VAL A 128 -8.81 1.78 -9.90
CA VAL A 128 -8.16 0.89 -10.85
C VAL A 128 -9.25 0.07 -11.57
N ASN A 129 -9.05 -0.22 -12.84
CA ASN A 129 -9.95 -1.11 -13.57
C ASN A 129 -9.83 -2.51 -12.96
N TYR A 130 -10.84 -2.92 -12.21
CA TYR A 130 -10.77 -4.16 -11.44
C TYR A 130 -10.76 -5.39 -12.33
N GLU A 131 -11.39 -5.33 -13.51
CA GLU A 131 -11.34 -6.44 -14.45
C GLU A 131 -9.93 -6.66 -14.99
N GLU A 132 -9.19 -5.60 -15.23
CA GLU A 132 -7.78 -5.73 -15.62
C GLU A 132 -6.93 -6.24 -14.46
N TYR A 133 -7.19 -5.75 -13.25
CA TYR A 133 -6.50 -6.23 -12.05
C TYR A 133 -6.68 -7.74 -11.87
N LYS A 134 -7.89 -8.25 -12.05
CA LYS A 134 -8.17 -9.68 -11.85
C LYS A 134 -7.40 -10.59 -12.81
N LYS A 135 -6.94 -10.06 -13.92
CA LYS A 135 -6.16 -10.81 -14.91
C LYS A 135 -4.69 -10.92 -14.55
N LEU A 136 -4.22 -10.17 -13.57
CA LEU A 136 -2.81 -10.20 -13.16
C LEU A 136 -2.49 -11.53 -12.46
N GLU A 137 -1.31 -12.10 -12.78
CA GLU A 137 -0.86 -13.38 -12.23
C GLU A 137 0.60 -13.36 -11.79
#